data_9b66dfca640464073de777fe7ea75d49
#
_entry.id   9b66dfca640464073de777fe7ea75d49
#
_cell.length_a   1.000
_cell.length_b   1.000
_cell.length_c   1.000
_cell.angle_alpha   90.00
_cell.angle_beta   90.00
_cell.angle_gamma   90.00
#
_symmetry.space_group_name_H-M   'P 1'
#
loop_
_entity.id
_entity.type
_entity.pdbx_description
1 polymer ?
#
loop_
_entity_poly.entity_id
_entity_poly.type
_entity_poly.pdbx_seq_one_letter_code
_entity_poly.pdbx_strand_id
1 'polypeptide(L)'
;MKQTACWTAAAALVVWLTTTDQAKAEGGYCTVASRSTREDPHWKPVVDALIVKHQGTAITFETAVQDSLAALQKELPRYVCFVAKPAEATREFVAEVNRLTRRINDDPYTDAVWGILTGYDAACALRIARHKEPLVIRRVAAGTEVELRMCQEGVWYCELNQGKMVRKEPGMKPEQHKCPADTTQALVDALNSYHAQLFVTSGHATERDWQIGFRYRNGQFRSRAGELFGLDIKGQRFPVHCDNPKVYLPVGNCLMGHIDGPDAMALAFMNSAGVYQMMGYTVPTWYGYGGWGLLDYFLEQPGRFSLAEAFFANQQALIHRLETYFPGSTAQEDLGRPGNRELPPQARQAGLTWDDARGLLYDRDNVAFYGDPAWSARMAPGPLSWEQTLTENGGEYRFEVRPLRGERSFEPINTNGSQRGGRPIVQLLPHRLQTRSVQILEGADLKPLVAGSFILVPNPGRCDPRRSYRVVFRAARAGG
;
A
#
# COMPACT_ATOMS: atom_id res chain seq x y z
N MET A 1 -38.06 44.64 35.95
CA MET A 1 -36.80 43.91 36.27
C MET A 1 -36.77 42.56 35.50
N LYS A 2 -36.09 42.54 34.40
CA LYS A 2 -35.86 41.30 33.60
C LYS A 2 -34.39 40.98 33.70
N GLN A 3 -34.04 39.86 34.34
CA GLN A 3 -32.67 39.31 34.40
C GLN A 3 -32.39 38.56 33.11
N THR A 4 -31.39 39.03 32.39
CA THR A 4 -30.81 38.37 31.23
C THR A 4 -29.65 37.44 31.71
N ALA A 5 -29.80 36.13 31.57
CA ALA A 5 -28.75 35.17 31.85
C ALA A 5 -27.81 35.11 30.65
N CYS A 6 -26.55 35.43 30.87
CA CYS A 6 -25.47 35.34 29.91
C CYS A 6 -24.83 33.91 30.01
N TRP A 7 -24.94 33.10 28.95
CA TRP A 7 -24.27 31.81 28.85
C TRP A 7 -22.93 32.04 28.17
N THR A 8 -21.85 31.91 28.91
CA THR A 8 -20.48 31.87 28.38
C THR A 8 -20.17 30.45 27.95
N ALA A 9 -20.07 30.21 26.64
CA ALA A 9 -19.58 28.99 26.09
C ALA A 9 -18.04 28.97 26.20
N ALA A 10 -17.51 28.10 27.04
CA ALA A 10 -16.09 27.81 27.11
C ALA A 10 -15.71 26.88 25.95
N ALA A 11 -15.04 27.42 24.94
CA ALA A 11 -14.39 26.61 23.87
C ALA A 11 -13.13 26.01 24.46
N ALA A 12 -13.11 24.68 24.63
CA ALA A 12 -11.90 23.95 24.98
C ALA A 12 -10.99 23.86 23.72
N LEU A 13 -9.93 24.64 23.73
CA LEU A 13 -8.87 24.61 22.73
C LEU A 13 -8.00 23.34 23.00
N VAL A 14 -8.22 22.26 22.26
CA VAL A 14 -7.33 21.10 22.28
C VAL A 14 -6.09 21.47 21.49
N VAL A 15 -5.04 21.92 22.21
CA VAL A 15 -3.72 22.14 21.64
C VAL A 15 -3.05 20.76 21.46
N TRP A 16 -2.98 20.29 20.22
CA TRP A 16 -2.09 19.20 19.85
C TRP A 16 -0.64 19.70 19.89
N LEU A 17 0.03 19.46 21.01
CA LEU A 17 1.47 19.61 21.08
C LEU A 17 2.08 18.53 20.19
N THR A 18 2.47 18.90 18.98
CA THR A 18 3.38 18.10 18.14
C THR A 18 4.79 18.20 18.73
N THR A 19 5.10 17.30 19.64
CA THR A 19 6.50 17.06 19.99
C THR A 19 7.14 16.36 18.78
N THR A 20 8.07 17.05 18.14
CA THR A 20 8.97 16.51 17.12
C THR A 20 10.06 15.66 17.77
N ASP A 21 9.69 14.72 18.65
CA ASP A 21 10.55 13.61 19.00
C ASP A 21 10.36 12.57 17.91
N GLN A 22 11.44 12.31 17.14
CA GLN A 22 11.52 11.16 16.24
C GLN A 22 11.45 9.91 17.11
N ALA A 23 10.23 9.44 17.36
CA ALA A 23 10.00 8.20 18.07
C ALA A 23 10.75 7.10 17.31
N LYS A 24 11.66 6.39 18.00
CA LYS A 24 12.17 5.09 17.61
C LYS A 24 10.98 4.31 17.04
N ALA A 25 11.10 3.77 15.83
CA ALA A 25 10.01 3.01 15.21
C ALA A 25 9.55 1.96 16.22
N GLU A 26 8.36 2.17 16.83
CA GLU A 26 7.84 1.26 17.85
C GLU A 26 7.77 -0.14 17.24
N GLY A 27 8.50 -1.10 17.81
CA GLY A 27 8.59 -2.47 17.32
C GLY A 27 9.83 -2.81 16.47
N GLY A 28 10.78 -1.88 16.32
CA GLY A 28 12.08 -2.14 15.67
C GLY A 28 12.07 -2.00 14.15
N TYR A 29 13.24 -1.69 13.61
CA TYR A 29 13.51 -1.53 12.17
C TYR A 29 14.75 -2.32 11.79
N CYS A 30 14.67 -3.17 10.76
CA CYS A 30 15.80 -3.89 10.21
C CYS A 30 16.05 -3.48 8.76
N THR A 31 17.32 -3.22 8.45
CA THR A 31 17.78 -3.07 7.06
C THR A 31 18.46 -4.35 6.64
N VAL A 32 18.01 -4.96 5.56
CA VAL A 32 18.55 -6.20 5.00
C VAL A 32 19.22 -5.91 3.66
N ALA A 33 20.45 -6.33 3.47
CA ALA A 33 21.19 -6.14 2.21
C ALA A 33 22.09 -7.33 1.90
N SER A 34 22.38 -7.57 0.62
CA SER A 34 23.44 -8.49 0.23
C SER A 34 24.81 -7.97 0.71
N ARG A 35 25.77 -8.87 0.92
CA ARG A 35 27.16 -8.46 1.20
C ARG A 35 27.68 -7.52 0.11
N SER A 36 27.41 -7.84 -1.15
CA SER A 36 27.80 -7.04 -2.30
C SER A 36 27.27 -5.60 -2.25
N THR A 37 26.04 -5.40 -1.78
CA THR A 37 25.44 -4.07 -1.59
C THR A 37 25.96 -3.41 -0.32
N ARG A 38 26.12 -4.14 0.76
CA ARG A 38 26.59 -3.63 2.05
C ARG A 38 28.05 -3.12 2.02
N GLU A 39 28.91 -3.76 1.23
CA GLU A 39 30.33 -3.43 1.08
C GLU A 39 30.63 -2.47 -0.09
N ASP A 40 29.68 -2.26 -0.99
CA ASP A 40 29.81 -1.31 -2.10
C ASP A 40 29.93 0.14 -1.58
N PRO A 41 31.00 0.89 -1.92
CA PRO A 41 31.25 2.22 -1.39
C PRO A 41 30.16 3.25 -1.73
N HIS A 42 29.39 3.03 -2.79
CA HIS A 42 28.27 3.90 -3.19
C HIS A 42 26.96 3.53 -2.49
N TRP A 43 26.70 2.22 -2.26
CA TRP A 43 25.46 1.73 -1.66
C TRP A 43 25.51 1.60 -0.13
N LYS A 44 26.68 1.41 0.44
CA LYS A 44 26.87 1.42 1.91
C LYS A 44 26.24 2.66 2.58
N PRO A 45 26.41 3.90 2.05
CA PRO A 45 25.76 5.08 2.62
C PRO A 45 24.22 5.02 2.61
N VAL A 46 23.59 4.29 1.68
CA VAL A 46 22.13 4.09 1.64
C VAL A 46 21.68 3.27 2.85
N VAL A 47 22.35 2.14 3.09
CA VAL A 47 22.08 1.27 4.24
C VAL A 47 22.31 2.01 5.55
N ASP A 48 23.45 2.71 5.69
CA ASP A 48 23.80 3.46 6.90
C ASP A 48 22.81 4.60 7.17
N ALA A 49 22.30 5.28 6.13
CA ALA A 49 21.30 6.34 6.27
C ALA A 49 19.98 5.82 6.88
N LEU A 50 19.51 4.64 6.48
CA LEU A 50 18.31 4.02 7.05
C LEU A 50 18.52 3.60 8.51
N ILE A 51 19.67 2.99 8.82
CA ILE A 51 20.01 2.59 10.18
C ILE A 51 20.01 3.82 11.11
N VAL A 52 20.66 4.90 10.69
CA VAL A 52 20.72 6.15 11.46
C VAL A 52 19.32 6.79 11.58
N LYS A 53 18.57 6.84 10.47
CA LYS A 53 17.23 7.45 10.41
C LYS A 53 16.25 6.79 11.38
N HIS A 54 16.25 5.45 11.45
CA HIS A 54 15.28 4.66 12.20
C HIS A 54 15.85 4.04 13.48
N GLN A 55 17.13 4.29 13.81
CA GLN A 55 17.84 3.66 14.94
C GLN A 55 17.71 2.12 14.86
N GLY A 56 17.78 1.60 13.63
CA GLY A 56 17.56 0.20 13.32
C GLY A 56 18.83 -0.64 13.34
N THR A 57 18.69 -1.93 13.05
CA THR A 57 19.78 -2.91 12.91
C THR A 57 20.02 -3.26 11.45
N ALA A 58 21.22 -3.78 11.15
CA ALA A 58 21.58 -4.27 9.82
C ALA A 58 21.70 -5.80 9.83
N ILE A 59 21.10 -6.44 8.84
CA ILE A 59 21.24 -7.85 8.56
C ILE A 59 21.88 -7.98 7.16
N THR A 60 22.91 -8.80 7.04
CA THR A 60 23.61 -9.03 5.77
C THR A 60 23.44 -10.49 5.38
N PHE A 61 23.11 -10.76 4.12
CA PHE A 61 23.06 -12.10 3.57
C PHE A 61 24.14 -12.30 2.48
N GLU A 62 24.55 -13.56 2.28
CA GLU A 62 25.61 -13.89 1.36
C GLU A 62 25.13 -14.22 -0.05
N THR A 63 24.23 -15.18 -0.16
CA THR A 63 23.82 -15.74 -1.44
C THR A 63 22.37 -15.44 -1.76
N ALA A 64 21.46 -15.72 -0.83
CA ALA A 64 20.03 -15.55 -1.02
C ALA A 64 19.42 -14.72 0.13
N VAL A 65 18.41 -13.92 -0.19
CA VAL A 65 17.72 -13.13 0.83
C VAL A 65 17.12 -14.00 1.94
N GLN A 66 16.83 -15.28 1.64
CA GLN A 66 16.35 -16.28 2.59
C GLN A 66 17.35 -16.58 3.72
N ASP A 67 18.65 -16.33 3.52
CA ASP A 67 19.70 -16.49 4.55
C ASP A 67 19.47 -15.54 5.73
N SER A 68 18.72 -14.45 5.53
CA SER A 68 18.36 -13.48 6.58
C SER A 68 17.23 -13.94 7.51
N LEU A 69 16.55 -15.06 7.21
CA LEU A 69 15.36 -15.52 7.95
C LEU A 69 15.62 -15.69 9.46
N ALA A 70 16.67 -16.41 9.82
CA ALA A 70 16.98 -16.68 11.24
C ALA A 70 17.25 -15.39 12.04
N ALA A 71 17.90 -14.41 11.41
CA ALA A 71 18.13 -13.11 12.03
C ALA A 71 16.83 -12.32 12.17
N LEU A 72 15.96 -12.31 11.16
CA LEU A 72 14.65 -11.67 11.22
C LEU A 72 13.73 -12.32 12.28
N GLN A 73 13.77 -13.65 12.41
CA GLN A 73 13.06 -14.39 13.46
C GLN A 73 13.51 -14.02 14.87
N LYS A 74 14.80 -13.73 15.04
CA LYS A 74 15.36 -13.29 16.32
C LYS A 74 14.98 -11.84 16.65
N GLU A 75 15.08 -10.95 15.67
CA GLU A 75 14.82 -9.51 15.85
C GLU A 75 13.33 -9.17 15.90
N LEU A 76 12.47 -9.95 15.23
CA LEU A 76 11.03 -9.73 15.09
C LEU A 76 10.66 -8.26 14.76
N PRO A 77 11.26 -7.63 13.74
CA PRO A 77 11.08 -6.21 13.50
C PRO A 77 9.66 -5.89 13.01
N ARG A 78 9.19 -4.68 13.31
CA ARG A 78 7.95 -4.16 12.73
C ARG A 78 8.13 -3.76 11.26
N TYR A 79 9.29 -3.15 10.95
CA TYR A 79 9.64 -2.70 9.61
C TYR A 79 10.89 -3.39 9.10
N VAL A 80 10.84 -3.85 7.85
CA VAL A 80 12.00 -4.43 7.16
C VAL A 80 12.22 -3.71 5.83
N CYS A 81 13.38 -3.08 5.67
CA CYS A 81 13.78 -2.48 4.41
C CYS A 81 14.90 -3.29 3.77
N PHE A 82 14.61 -3.86 2.62
CA PHE A 82 15.58 -4.57 1.79
C PHE A 82 16.27 -3.55 0.89
N VAL A 83 17.57 -3.30 1.09
CA VAL A 83 18.35 -2.43 0.20
C VAL A 83 18.97 -3.27 -0.89
N ALA A 84 18.61 -2.99 -2.13
CA ALA A 84 19.04 -3.74 -3.29
C ALA A 84 19.47 -2.82 -4.43
N LYS A 85 20.59 -3.14 -5.09
CA LYS A 85 20.96 -2.49 -6.36
C LYS A 85 19.89 -2.80 -7.41
N PRO A 86 19.70 -1.97 -8.44
CA PRO A 86 18.74 -2.27 -9.52
C PRO A 86 18.90 -3.67 -10.11
N ALA A 87 20.15 -4.13 -10.29
CA ALA A 87 20.44 -5.47 -10.81
C ALA A 87 20.08 -6.61 -9.83
N GLU A 88 19.94 -6.33 -8.54
CA GLU A 88 19.52 -7.29 -7.51
C GLU A 88 18.00 -7.27 -7.31
N ALA A 89 17.33 -6.14 -7.56
CA ALA A 89 15.88 -5.96 -7.36
C ALA A 89 15.05 -6.59 -8.49
N THR A 90 15.37 -7.84 -8.85
CA THR A 90 14.71 -8.61 -9.91
C THR A 90 13.32 -9.08 -9.49
N ARG A 91 12.56 -9.64 -10.44
CA ARG A 91 11.27 -10.29 -10.17
C ARG A 91 11.41 -11.41 -9.15
N GLU A 92 12.44 -12.22 -9.29
CA GLU A 92 12.74 -13.33 -8.39
C GLU A 92 13.03 -12.85 -6.98
N PHE A 93 13.81 -11.77 -6.84
CA PHE A 93 14.08 -11.14 -5.54
C PHE A 93 12.79 -10.63 -4.88
N VAL A 94 11.90 -9.99 -5.63
CA VAL A 94 10.59 -9.55 -5.12
C VAL A 94 9.76 -10.73 -4.62
N ALA A 95 9.70 -11.82 -5.37
CA ALA A 95 9.00 -13.04 -4.97
C ALA A 95 9.60 -13.65 -3.70
N GLU A 96 10.94 -13.70 -3.62
CA GLU A 96 11.65 -14.22 -2.45
C GLU A 96 11.42 -13.36 -1.20
N VAL A 97 11.39 -12.02 -1.32
CA VAL A 97 11.06 -11.12 -0.22
C VAL A 97 9.63 -11.35 0.28
N ASN A 98 8.66 -11.49 -0.63
CA ASN A 98 7.29 -11.83 -0.27
C ASN A 98 7.21 -13.16 0.51
N ARG A 99 7.93 -14.19 0.04
CA ARG A 99 7.98 -15.51 0.71
C ARG A 99 8.68 -15.45 2.07
N LEU A 100 9.81 -14.74 2.15
CA LEU A 100 10.59 -14.58 3.35
C LEU A 100 9.78 -13.92 4.48
N THR A 101 9.08 -12.82 4.16
CA THR A 101 8.33 -12.04 5.14
C THR A 101 7.10 -12.75 5.70
N ARG A 102 6.66 -13.85 5.08
CA ARG A 102 5.61 -14.76 5.60
C ARG A 102 6.16 -15.96 6.39
N ARG A 103 7.46 -16.03 6.63
CA ARG A 103 8.14 -17.16 7.31
C ARG A 103 8.82 -16.74 8.61
N ILE A 104 8.66 -15.47 9.00
CA ILE A 104 9.29 -14.95 10.23
C ILE A 104 8.63 -15.57 11.47
N ASN A 105 7.36 -15.97 11.38
CA ASN A 105 6.69 -16.80 12.39
C ASN A 105 6.04 -18.06 11.75
N ASP A 106 5.19 -18.76 12.52
CA ASP A 106 4.59 -20.03 12.10
C ASP A 106 3.22 -19.88 11.41
N ASP A 107 2.70 -18.65 11.26
CA ASP A 107 1.43 -18.41 10.57
C ASP A 107 1.67 -18.03 9.08
N PRO A 108 0.67 -18.11 8.18
CA PRO A 108 0.86 -17.85 6.76
C PRO A 108 0.90 -16.35 6.39
N TYR A 109 0.71 -15.47 7.37
CA TYR A 109 0.57 -14.03 7.13
C TYR A 109 1.92 -13.32 7.02
N THR A 110 1.92 -12.14 6.40
CA THR A 110 3.12 -11.31 6.36
C THR A 110 3.39 -10.73 7.75
N ASP A 111 4.61 -10.92 8.26
CA ASP A 111 4.97 -10.60 9.64
C ASP A 111 5.44 -9.18 9.88
N ALA A 112 5.93 -8.52 8.85
CA ALA A 112 6.49 -7.17 8.95
C ALA A 112 5.98 -6.27 7.82
N VAL A 113 5.87 -4.98 8.08
CA VAL A 113 5.70 -3.98 7.03
C VAL A 113 7.03 -3.86 6.30
N TRP A 114 7.08 -4.25 5.05
CA TRP A 114 8.33 -4.35 4.30
C TRP A 114 8.35 -3.47 3.05
N GLY A 115 9.56 -3.16 2.57
CA GLY A 115 9.80 -2.49 1.31
C GLY A 115 11.20 -2.79 0.78
N ILE A 116 11.38 -2.62 -0.53
CA ILE A 116 12.68 -2.71 -1.21
C ILE A 116 13.12 -1.30 -1.55
N LEU A 117 14.19 -0.82 -0.94
CA LEU A 117 14.78 0.45 -1.29
C LEU A 117 15.82 0.23 -2.38
N THR A 118 15.54 0.80 -3.54
CA THR A 118 16.42 0.86 -4.69
C THR A 118 16.33 2.25 -5.33
N GLY A 119 16.93 2.46 -6.47
CA GLY A 119 16.90 3.71 -7.25
C GLY A 119 17.59 3.51 -8.58
N TYR A 120 17.54 4.49 -9.46
CA TYR A 120 18.27 4.45 -10.73
C TYR A 120 19.78 4.20 -10.49
N ASP A 121 20.31 4.85 -9.47
CA ASP A 121 21.65 4.67 -8.94
C ASP A 121 21.66 4.84 -7.41
N ALA A 122 22.84 4.72 -6.80
CA ALA A 122 23.01 4.89 -5.37
C ALA A 122 22.69 6.30 -4.88
N ALA A 123 22.89 7.33 -5.69
CA ALA A 123 22.57 8.71 -5.33
C ALA A 123 21.04 8.91 -5.25
N CYS A 124 20.29 8.37 -6.19
CA CYS A 124 18.84 8.34 -6.16
C CYS A 124 18.32 7.58 -4.92
N ALA A 125 18.83 6.38 -4.66
CA ALA A 125 18.46 5.58 -3.48
C ALA A 125 18.80 6.31 -2.17
N LEU A 126 19.97 6.97 -2.09
CA LEU A 126 20.41 7.72 -0.91
C LEU A 126 19.51 8.94 -0.63
N ARG A 127 19.06 9.63 -1.68
CA ARG A 127 18.11 10.74 -1.56
C ARG A 127 16.81 10.25 -0.90
N ILE A 128 16.27 9.10 -1.33
CA ILE A 128 15.07 8.50 -0.75
C ILE A 128 15.34 8.06 0.71
N ALA A 129 16.45 7.38 0.98
CA ALA A 129 16.81 6.91 2.31
C ALA A 129 16.93 8.04 3.33
N ARG A 130 17.53 9.17 2.94
CA ARG A 130 17.76 10.32 3.82
C ARG A 130 16.54 11.17 4.09
N HIS A 131 15.51 11.06 3.26
CA HIS A 131 14.30 11.88 3.42
C HIS A 131 13.55 11.49 4.69
N LYS A 132 13.31 12.46 5.59
CA LYS A 132 12.71 12.25 6.91
C LYS A 132 11.29 12.79 7.02
N GLU A 133 11.00 13.89 6.32
CA GLU A 133 9.75 14.62 6.45
C GLU A 133 8.58 13.74 6.00
N PRO A 134 7.54 13.57 6.83
CA PRO A 134 6.37 12.81 6.45
C PRO A 134 5.61 13.50 5.31
N LEU A 135 5.05 12.71 4.41
CA LEU A 135 4.21 13.21 3.32
C LEU A 135 2.74 13.14 3.70
N VAL A 136 2.10 14.30 3.80
CA VAL A 136 0.64 14.41 3.89
C VAL A 136 0.09 14.71 2.50
N ILE A 137 -0.54 13.72 1.89
CA ILE A 137 -1.04 13.78 0.51
C ILE A 137 -2.36 14.56 0.46
N ARG A 138 -2.35 15.72 -0.18
CA ARG A 138 -3.50 16.58 -0.42
C ARG A 138 -3.89 16.62 -1.88
N ARG A 139 -2.88 16.57 -2.78
CA ARG A 139 -3.04 16.67 -4.24
C ARG A 139 -2.87 15.32 -4.90
N VAL A 140 -3.93 14.89 -5.61
CA VAL A 140 -3.99 13.60 -6.30
C VAL A 140 -4.13 13.84 -7.80
N ALA A 141 -3.34 13.13 -8.60
CA ALA A 141 -3.56 13.06 -10.04
C ALA A 141 -3.67 11.60 -10.48
N ALA A 142 -4.49 11.32 -11.47
CA ALA A 142 -4.64 9.96 -11.96
C ALA A 142 -4.93 9.88 -13.46
N GLY A 143 -4.40 8.83 -14.09
CA GLY A 143 -4.73 8.42 -15.46
C GLY A 143 -5.85 7.37 -15.50
N THR A 144 -6.56 7.18 -14.40
CA THR A 144 -7.73 6.30 -14.25
C THR A 144 -8.69 6.91 -13.24
N GLU A 145 -9.92 6.42 -13.20
CA GLU A 145 -10.92 6.89 -12.25
C GLU A 145 -10.54 6.53 -10.80
N VAL A 146 -10.49 7.54 -9.95
CA VAL A 146 -10.31 7.42 -8.50
C VAL A 146 -11.36 8.24 -7.75
N GLU A 147 -11.63 7.90 -6.48
CA GLU A 147 -12.66 8.56 -5.68
C GLU A 147 -12.16 9.89 -5.08
N LEU A 148 -12.31 10.97 -5.82
CA LEU A 148 -11.84 12.30 -5.40
C LEU A 148 -12.60 12.88 -4.19
N ARG A 149 -13.77 12.33 -3.80
CA ARG A 149 -14.44 12.76 -2.57
C ARG A 149 -13.58 12.47 -1.34
N MET A 150 -12.68 11.49 -1.41
CA MET A 150 -11.74 11.12 -0.36
C MET A 150 -10.49 11.99 -0.31
N CYS A 151 -10.25 12.82 -1.32
CA CYS A 151 -9.08 13.69 -1.43
C CYS A 151 -9.44 15.14 -1.07
N GLN A 152 -8.47 15.96 -0.68
CA GLN A 152 -8.68 17.40 -0.52
C GLN A 152 -8.84 18.09 -1.87
N GLU A 153 -7.98 17.78 -2.82
CA GLU A 153 -8.05 18.23 -4.21
C GLU A 153 -7.50 17.14 -5.14
N GLY A 154 -7.86 17.18 -6.41
CA GLY A 154 -7.36 16.20 -7.35
C GLY A 154 -7.94 16.32 -8.76
N VAL A 155 -7.34 15.57 -9.66
CA VAL A 155 -7.78 15.42 -11.04
C VAL A 155 -7.55 14.00 -11.52
N TRP A 156 -8.51 13.45 -12.26
CA TRP A 156 -8.29 12.23 -13.01
C TRP A 156 -8.79 12.34 -14.45
N TYR A 157 -8.11 11.64 -15.33
CA TYR A 157 -8.43 11.52 -16.76
C TYR A 157 -8.93 10.11 -17.03
N CYS A 158 -10.09 10.02 -17.72
CA CYS A 158 -10.75 8.73 -17.93
C CYS A 158 -10.01 7.88 -18.98
N GLU A 159 -9.58 6.69 -18.58
CA GLU A 159 -8.94 5.74 -19.49
C GLU A 159 -9.92 5.02 -20.44
N LEU A 160 -11.22 5.08 -20.14
CA LEU A 160 -12.27 4.38 -20.89
C LEU A 160 -13.02 5.31 -21.85
N ASN A 161 -13.14 6.61 -21.52
CA ASN A 161 -13.93 7.60 -22.26
C ASN A 161 -13.06 8.80 -22.62
N GLN A 162 -12.71 8.91 -23.90
CA GLN A 162 -11.92 10.01 -24.43
C GLN A 162 -12.56 11.37 -24.15
N GLY A 163 -11.76 12.35 -23.76
CA GLY A 163 -12.22 13.73 -23.52
C GLY A 163 -12.95 13.94 -22.19
N LYS A 164 -13.02 12.93 -21.32
CA LYS A 164 -13.61 13.01 -19.97
C LYS A 164 -12.53 13.14 -18.91
N MET A 165 -12.66 14.14 -18.05
CA MET A 165 -11.88 14.27 -16.81
C MET A 165 -12.80 14.67 -15.66
N VAL A 166 -12.36 14.42 -14.43
CA VAL A 166 -13.01 14.91 -13.22
C VAL A 166 -11.97 15.64 -12.39
N ARG A 167 -12.36 16.78 -11.86
CA ARG A 167 -11.52 17.63 -11.03
C ARG A 167 -12.23 17.96 -9.73
N LYS A 168 -11.48 18.09 -8.66
CA LYS A 168 -11.94 18.58 -7.37
C LYS A 168 -10.99 19.66 -6.88
N GLU A 169 -11.52 20.83 -6.65
CA GLU A 169 -10.82 21.91 -5.96
C GLU A 169 -11.00 21.78 -4.43
N PRO A 170 -10.10 22.39 -3.62
CA PRO A 170 -10.20 22.36 -2.16
C PRO A 170 -11.57 22.85 -1.67
N GLY A 171 -12.21 22.07 -0.82
CA GLY A 171 -13.54 22.40 -0.25
C GLY A 171 -14.73 22.18 -1.21
N MET A 172 -14.48 21.86 -2.48
CA MET A 172 -15.54 21.66 -3.47
C MET A 172 -15.89 20.18 -3.65
N LYS A 173 -17.00 19.90 -4.34
CA LYS A 173 -17.32 18.56 -4.81
C LYS A 173 -16.58 18.28 -6.11
N PRO A 174 -16.29 16.98 -6.42
CA PRO A 174 -15.75 16.62 -7.73
C PRO A 174 -16.72 17.01 -8.86
N GLU A 175 -16.18 17.60 -9.93
CA GLU A 175 -16.94 18.02 -11.11
C GLU A 175 -16.32 17.42 -12.38
N GLN A 176 -17.21 17.00 -13.30
CA GLN A 176 -16.80 16.49 -14.60
C GLN A 176 -16.56 17.64 -15.57
N HIS A 177 -15.42 17.56 -16.28
CA HIS A 177 -15.05 18.51 -17.32
C HIS A 177 -14.68 17.78 -18.62
N LYS A 178 -14.61 18.54 -19.70
CA LYS A 178 -13.99 18.09 -20.95
C LYS A 178 -12.48 18.30 -20.86
N CYS A 179 -11.72 17.39 -21.44
CA CYS A 179 -10.27 17.52 -21.60
C CYS A 179 -9.87 17.27 -23.05
N PRO A 180 -8.63 17.59 -23.46
CA PRO A 180 -8.10 17.23 -24.76
C PRO A 180 -8.25 15.73 -25.05
N ALA A 181 -8.35 15.38 -26.33
CA ALA A 181 -8.40 13.98 -26.77
C ALA A 181 -7.11 13.21 -26.43
N ASP A 182 -5.97 13.90 -26.50
CA ASP A 182 -4.67 13.45 -26.02
C ASP A 182 -4.37 14.14 -24.68
N THR A 183 -4.26 13.36 -23.61
CA THR A 183 -4.03 13.87 -22.24
C THR A 183 -2.58 13.73 -21.79
N THR A 184 -1.66 13.40 -22.69
CA THR A 184 -0.24 13.17 -22.36
C THR A 184 0.39 14.37 -21.66
N GLN A 185 0.29 15.57 -22.28
CA GLN A 185 0.83 16.79 -21.69
C GLN A 185 0.17 17.09 -20.34
N ALA A 186 -1.16 16.96 -20.25
CA ALA A 186 -1.90 17.24 -19.01
C ALA A 186 -1.46 16.34 -17.85
N LEU A 187 -1.14 15.07 -18.11
CA LEU A 187 -0.60 14.15 -17.11
C LEU A 187 0.86 14.46 -16.74
N VAL A 188 1.68 14.91 -17.71
CA VAL A 188 3.03 15.43 -17.42
C VAL A 188 2.95 16.69 -16.56
N ASP A 189 2.05 17.63 -16.88
CA ASP A 189 1.84 18.86 -16.12
C ASP A 189 1.30 18.56 -14.70
N ALA A 190 0.53 17.48 -14.54
CA ALA A 190 0.08 17.01 -13.22
C ALA A 190 1.25 16.59 -12.31
N LEU A 191 2.35 16.09 -12.87
CA LEU A 191 3.57 15.78 -12.13
C LEU A 191 4.45 17.03 -11.96
N ASN A 192 4.73 17.77 -13.04
CA ASN A 192 5.71 18.84 -13.05
C ASN A 192 5.21 20.15 -12.39
N SER A 193 3.96 20.57 -12.70
CA SER A 193 3.44 21.90 -12.34
C SER A 193 2.36 21.84 -11.27
N TYR A 194 1.44 20.88 -11.35
CA TYR A 194 0.43 20.68 -10.31
C TYR A 194 1.03 20.06 -9.04
N HIS A 195 2.22 19.46 -9.16
CA HIS A 195 2.95 18.81 -8.06
C HIS A 195 2.09 17.79 -7.31
N ALA A 196 1.42 16.89 -8.05
CA ALA A 196 0.68 15.79 -7.44
C ALA A 196 1.56 15.03 -6.45
N GLN A 197 1.00 14.73 -5.26
CA GLN A 197 1.68 13.99 -4.20
C GLN A 197 1.34 12.50 -4.25
N LEU A 198 0.21 12.17 -4.86
CA LEU A 198 -0.17 10.81 -5.25
C LEU A 198 -0.46 10.80 -6.75
N PHE A 199 0.18 9.87 -7.46
CA PHE A 199 -0.12 9.59 -8.86
C PHE A 199 -0.65 8.17 -8.98
N VAL A 200 -1.80 7.98 -9.67
CA VAL A 200 -2.45 6.67 -9.84
C VAL A 200 -2.64 6.39 -11.32
N THR A 201 -2.24 5.22 -11.77
CA THR A 201 -2.41 4.81 -13.17
C THR A 201 -2.95 3.40 -13.29
N SER A 202 -3.56 3.10 -14.43
CA SER A 202 -3.92 1.75 -14.85
C SER A 202 -3.85 1.65 -16.38
N GLY A 203 -4.21 0.51 -16.94
CA GLY A 203 -4.18 0.27 -18.37
C GLY A 203 -2.94 -0.49 -18.83
N HIS A 204 -2.77 -0.61 -20.15
CA HIS A 204 -1.66 -1.36 -20.73
C HIS A 204 -0.32 -0.71 -20.43
N ALA A 205 0.63 -1.53 -20.02
CA ALA A 205 1.99 -1.10 -19.74
C ALA A 205 2.99 -2.25 -19.96
N THR A 206 4.23 -1.86 -20.11
CA THR A 206 5.40 -2.73 -20.03
C THR A 206 6.36 -2.17 -19.00
N GLU A 207 7.51 -2.79 -18.81
CA GLU A 207 8.59 -2.23 -17.99
C GLU A 207 9.21 -0.95 -18.57
N ARG A 208 8.86 -0.56 -19.83
CA ARG A 208 9.42 0.59 -20.57
C ARG A 208 8.43 1.68 -20.89
N ASP A 209 7.14 1.37 -20.84
CA ASP A 209 6.10 2.32 -21.22
C ASP A 209 4.78 2.06 -20.49
N TRP A 210 3.96 3.10 -20.38
CA TRP A 210 2.57 3.04 -19.98
C TRP A 210 1.73 3.74 -21.05
N GLN A 211 0.82 2.99 -21.66
CA GLN A 211 -0.18 3.52 -22.61
C GLN A 211 -1.26 4.29 -21.85
N ILE A 212 -1.39 5.58 -22.14
CA ILE A 212 -2.47 6.40 -21.60
C ILE A 212 -3.76 6.07 -22.35
N GLY A 213 -4.86 5.82 -21.61
CA GLY A 213 -6.13 5.40 -22.20
C GLY A 213 -6.18 3.90 -22.54
N PHE A 214 -7.24 3.24 -22.10
CA PHE A 214 -7.41 1.80 -22.26
C PHE A 214 -8.25 1.43 -23.49
N ARG A 215 -9.25 2.25 -23.82
CA ARG A 215 -10.22 1.98 -24.92
C ARG A 215 -10.11 2.92 -26.12
N TYR A 216 -9.17 3.85 -26.12
CA TYR A 216 -9.00 4.79 -27.20
C TYR A 216 -7.51 5.12 -27.40
N ARG A 217 -7.18 5.62 -28.58
CA ARG A 217 -5.82 6.05 -28.89
C ARG A 217 -5.48 7.33 -28.11
N ASN A 218 -4.40 7.25 -27.34
CA ASN A 218 -3.81 8.36 -26.59
C ASN A 218 -2.30 8.28 -26.70
N GLY A 219 -1.55 9.19 -26.07
CA GLY A 219 -0.12 9.07 -25.96
C GLY A 219 0.32 8.04 -24.93
N GLN A 220 1.55 8.11 -24.52
CA GLN A 220 2.17 7.17 -23.58
C GLN A 220 3.22 7.87 -22.72
N PHE A 221 3.46 7.32 -21.53
CA PHE A 221 4.69 7.60 -20.79
C PHE A 221 5.75 6.57 -21.18
N ARG A 222 6.99 7.02 -21.26
CA ARG A 222 8.15 6.17 -21.56
C ARG A 222 9.30 6.48 -20.63
N SER A 223 10.18 5.51 -20.47
CA SER A 223 11.43 5.65 -19.74
C SER A 223 12.64 5.37 -20.62
N ARG A 224 13.73 6.08 -20.35
CA ARG A 224 15.04 5.84 -20.96
C ARG A 224 16.14 6.36 -20.06
N ALA A 225 17.09 5.53 -19.71
CA ALA A 225 18.26 5.91 -18.90
C ALA A 225 17.90 6.69 -17.62
N GLY A 226 16.88 6.23 -16.89
CA GLY A 226 16.38 6.87 -15.66
C GLY A 226 15.55 8.15 -15.89
N GLU A 227 15.31 8.57 -17.12
CA GLU A 227 14.42 9.69 -17.45
C GLU A 227 13.02 9.20 -17.78
N LEU A 228 12.02 9.90 -17.26
CA LEU A 228 10.61 9.71 -17.57
C LEU A 228 10.13 10.82 -18.50
N PHE A 229 9.33 10.50 -19.50
CA PHE A 229 8.73 11.49 -20.40
C PHE A 229 7.39 11.00 -20.97
N GLY A 230 6.50 11.95 -21.26
CA GLY A 230 5.32 11.74 -22.08
C GLY A 230 5.67 11.82 -23.57
N LEU A 231 5.03 10.98 -24.39
CA LEU A 231 5.08 11.03 -25.87
C LEU A 231 3.65 11.04 -26.37
N ASP A 232 3.21 12.16 -26.99
CA ASP A 232 1.85 12.30 -27.50
C ASP A 232 1.63 11.51 -28.80
N ILE A 233 0.39 11.49 -29.30
CA ILE A 233 0.03 10.81 -30.56
C ILE A 233 0.67 11.43 -31.81
N LYS A 234 1.27 12.62 -31.70
CA LYS A 234 1.99 13.32 -32.78
C LYS A 234 3.49 13.10 -32.70
N GLY A 235 3.98 12.41 -31.66
CA GLY A 235 5.41 12.16 -31.42
C GLY A 235 6.12 13.30 -30.68
N GLN A 236 5.39 14.27 -30.11
CA GLN A 236 5.97 15.32 -29.28
C GLN A 236 6.33 14.75 -27.90
N ARG A 237 7.58 15.01 -27.47
CA ARG A 237 8.11 14.60 -26.17
C ARG A 237 7.92 15.69 -25.13
N PHE A 238 7.43 15.30 -23.95
CA PHE A 238 7.26 16.14 -22.75
C PHE A 238 8.06 15.53 -21.60
N PRO A 239 9.20 16.12 -21.20
CA PRO A 239 10.01 15.56 -20.11
C PRO A 239 9.27 15.68 -18.77
N VAL A 240 9.42 14.66 -17.92
CA VAL A 240 8.99 14.70 -16.52
C VAL A 240 10.23 14.97 -15.67
N HIS A 241 10.22 16.11 -14.98
CA HIS A 241 11.24 16.47 -14.02
C HIS A 241 10.59 17.16 -12.83
N CYS A 242 10.57 16.49 -11.70
CA CYS A 242 9.88 16.98 -10.52
C CYS A 242 10.52 16.41 -9.25
N ASP A 243 10.96 17.30 -8.37
CA ASP A 243 11.66 16.93 -7.12
C ASP A 243 10.71 16.78 -5.93
N ASN A 244 9.42 17.17 -6.04
CA ASN A 244 8.51 17.05 -4.92
C ASN A 244 8.28 15.57 -4.55
N PRO A 245 8.47 15.18 -3.27
CA PRO A 245 8.22 13.82 -2.82
C PRO A 245 6.78 13.39 -3.13
N LYS A 246 6.64 12.20 -3.68
CA LYS A 246 5.33 11.62 -4.01
C LYS A 246 5.32 10.11 -3.89
N VAL A 247 4.11 9.56 -3.92
CA VAL A 247 3.87 8.13 -4.05
C VAL A 247 3.21 7.81 -5.38
N TYR A 248 3.50 6.63 -5.93
CA TYR A 248 2.99 6.20 -7.21
C TYR A 248 2.31 4.83 -7.13
N LEU A 249 1.10 4.72 -7.67
CA LEU A 249 0.27 3.52 -7.65
C LEU A 249 -0.16 3.13 -9.07
N PRO A 250 0.62 2.34 -9.79
CA PRO A 250 0.21 1.70 -11.06
C PRO A 250 -0.68 0.48 -10.79
N VAL A 251 -1.89 0.72 -10.30
CA VAL A 251 -2.77 -0.30 -9.69
C VAL A 251 -3.25 -1.40 -10.64
N GLY A 252 -3.33 -1.11 -11.94
CA GLY A 252 -3.77 -2.06 -12.98
C GLY A 252 -2.78 -2.20 -14.13
N ASN A 253 -1.57 -1.67 -13.98
CA ASN A 253 -0.54 -1.70 -15.03
C ASN A 253 0.30 -2.98 -14.95
N CYS A 254 0.55 -3.60 -16.10
CA CYS A 254 1.50 -4.69 -16.21
C CYS A 254 2.94 -4.20 -16.02
N LEU A 255 3.79 -4.99 -15.36
CA LEU A 255 5.26 -4.85 -15.35
C LEU A 255 5.83 -3.53 -14.80
N MET A 256 4.99 -2.64 -14.26
CA MET A 256 5.45 -1.34 -13.76
C MET A 256 6.32 -1.43 -12.50
N GLY A 257 6.34 -2.58 -11.83
CA GLY A 257 7.27 -2.90 -10.75
C GLY A 257 8.45 -3.75 -11.20
N HIS A 258 8.55 -4.13 -12.48
CA HIS A 258 9.63 -4.96 -12.99
C HIS A 258 10.86 -4.12 -13.31
N ILE A 259 11.98 -4.43 -12.67
CA ILE A 259 13.29 -3.82 -12.94
C ILE A 259 14.15 -4.87 -13.64
N ASP A 260 14.30 -4.73 -14.95
CA ASP A 260 15.08 -5.62 -15.80
C ASP A 260 16.29 -4.92 -16.42
N GLY A 261 16.48 -3.63 -16.09
CA GLY A 261 17.57 -2.81 -16.58
C GLY A 261 17.38 -1.32 -16.30
N PRO A 262 18.33 -0.47 -16.74
CA PRO A 262 18.35 0.96 -16.43
C PRO A 262 17.17 1.75 -17.06
N ASP A 263 16.51 1.17 -18.05
CA ASP A 263 15.36 1.80 -18.72
C ASP A 263 14.02 1.45 -18.06
N ALA A 264 14.02 0.77 -16.90
CA ALA A 264 12.80 0.39 -16.21
C ALA A 264 11.99 1.63 -15.75
N MET A 265 10.67 1.61 -15.98
CA MET A 265 9.75 2.68 -15.58
C MET A 265 9.82 2.97 -14.08
N ALA A 266 9.92 1.93 -13.24
CA ALA A 266 10.06 2.10 -11.79
C ALA A 266 11.26 2.98 -11.44
N LEU A 267 12.42 2.75 -12.05
CA LEU A 267 13.63 3.54 -11.82
C LEU A 267 13.48 4.98 -12.32
N ALA A 268 12.84 5.19 -13.47
CA ALA A 268 12.60 6.51 -14.02
C ALA A 268 11.62 7.33 -13.15
N PHE A 269 10.57 6.72 -12.61
CA PHE A 269 9.67 7.38 -11.66
C PHE A 269 10.40 7.80 -10.38
N MET A 270 11.28 6.95 -9.84
CA MET A 270 12.09 7.28 -8.66
C MET A 270 13.10 8.40 -8.97
N ASN A 271 13.74 8.35 -10.14
CA ASN A 271 14.83 9.28 -10.50
C ASN A 271 14.33 10.66 -10.90
N SER A 272 13.42 10.75 -11.89
CA SER A 272 13.05 12.03 -12.50
C SER A 272 11.69 12.57 -12.05
N ALA A 273 10.80 11.71 -11.52
CA ALA A 273 9.47 12.15 -11.09
C ALA A 273 9.32 12.34 -9.58
N GLY A 274 10.39 12.17 -8.78
CA GLY A 274 10.33 12.38 -7.32
C GLY A 274 9.51 11.33 -6.56
N VAL A 275 9.40 10.10 -7.08
CA VAL A 275 8.71 9.01 -6.39
C VAL A 275 9.60 8.44 -5.29
N TYR A 276 9.09 8.40 -4.07
CA TYR A 276 9.79 7.89 -2.89
C TYR A 276 9.23 6.56 -2.38
N GLN A 277 7.95 6.29 -2.65
CA GLN A 277 7.36 4.98 -2.48
C GLN A 277 6.44 4.66 -3.66
N MET A 278 6.44 3.42 -4.09
CA MET A 278 5.49 2.91 -5.07
C MET A 278 5.24 1.42 -4.87
N MET A 279 4.08 0.97 -5.31
CA MET A 279 3.85 -0.45 -5.55
C MET A 279 3.85 -0.73 -7.06
N GLY A 280 4.05 -1.96 -7.47
CA GLY A 280 3.92 -2.33 -8.89
C GLY A 280 4.03 -3.82 -9.13
N TYR A 281 3.34 -4.29 -10.15
CA TYR A 281 3.45 -5.67 -10.60
C TYR A 281 4.79 -5.92 -11.30
N THR A 282 5.45 -7.01 -10.95
CA THR A 282 6.66 -7.49 -11.66
C THR A 282 6.34 -8.41 -12.82
N VAL A 283 5.05 -8.68 -13.06
CA VAL A 283 4.48 -9.57 -14.07
C VAL A 283 3.31 -8.87 -14.78
N PRO A 284 2.79 -9.40 -15.91
CA PRO A 284 1.53 -8.93 -16.48
C PRO A 284 0.38 -9.05 -15.46
N THR A 285 -0.34 -7.96 -15.24
CA THR A 285 -1.48 -7.93 -14.32
C THR A 285 -2.70 -8.58 -14.98
N TRP A 286 -3.32 -9.57 -14.32
CA TRP A 286 -4.56 -10.15 -14.80
C TRP A 286 -5.66 -10.25 -13.73
N TYR A 287 -5.30 -10.50 -12.47
CA TYR A 287 -6.29 -10.62 -11.39
C TYR A 287 -6.57 -9.28 -10.71
N GLY A 288 -5.53 -8.59 -10.25
CA GLY A 288 -5.60 -7.20 -9.79
C GLY A 288 -5.92 -7.02 -8.31
N TYR A 289 -5.96 -8.09 -7.49
CA TYR A 289 -6.22 -7.97 -6.05
C TYR A 289 -5.11 -7.21 -5.33
N GLY A 290 -3.86 -7.48 -5.68
CA GLY A 290 -2.69 -6.84 -5.07
C GLY A 290 -2.59 -5.35 -5.39
N GLY A 291 -2.94 -4.96 -6.63
CA GLY A 291 -2.87 -3.58 -7.09
C GLY A 291 -4.09 -2.74 -6.75
N TRP A 292 -5.21 -3.02 -7.38
CA TRP A 292 -6.44 -2.26 -7.20
C TRP A 292 -6.95 -2.25 -5.76
N GLY A 293 -6.78 -3.36 -5.04
CA GLY A 293 -7.22 -3.48 -3.65
C GLY A 293 -6.48 -2.57 -2.68
N LEU A 294 -5.29 -2.09 -3.05
CA LEU A 294 -4.55 -1.13 -2.25
C LEU A 294 -5.31 0.20 -2.10
N LEU A 295 -6.09 0.60 -3.12
CA LEU A 295 -6.90 1.80 -3.06
C LEU A 295 -8.00 1.71 -1.99
N ASP A 296 -8.54 0.51 -1.71
CA ASP A 296 -9.57 0.29 -0.69
C ASP A 296 -9.04 0.61 0.73
N TYR A 297 -7.73 0.44 0.97
CA TYR A 297 -7.09 0.78 2.25
C TYR A 297 -6.47 2.17 2.25
N PHE A 298 -5.79 2.57 1.17
CA PHE A 298 -5.01 3.79 1.18
C PHE A 298 -5.83 5.04 0.85
N LEU A 299 -6.52 5.03 -0.30
CA LEU A 299 -7.26 6.20 -0.78
C LEU A 299 -8.65 6.30 -0.17
N GLU A 300 -9.36 5.17 0.00
CA GLU A 300 -10.73 5.14 0.49
C GLU A 300 -10.85 5.17 2.02
N GLN A 301 -9.71 5.10 2.73
CA GLN A 301 -9.62 5.29 4.18
C GLN A 301 -8.58 6.38 4.51
N PRO A 302 -8.82 7.62 4.05
CA PRO A 302 -7.83 8.70 4.09
C PRO A 302 -7.36 9.00 5.52
N GLY A 303 -6.03 9.04 5.69
CA GLY A 303 -5.35 9.29 6.96
C GLY A 303 -5.17 8.08 7.87
N ARG A 304 -5.84 6.93 7.60
CA ARG A 304 -5.77 5.75 8.48
C ARG A 304 -4.43 5.03 8.39
N PHE A 305 -3.95 4.75 7.19
CA PHE A 305 -2.71 4.00 6.94
C PHE A 305 -1.67 4.86 6.24
N SER A 306 -0.38 4.63 6.52
CA SER A 306 0.66 4.98 5.55
C SER A 306 0.54 4.07 4.33
N LEU A 307 1.23 4.43 3.22
CA LEU A 307 1.17 3.59 2.02
C LEU A 307 1.69 2.18 2.27
N ALA A 308 2.78 2.03 3.02
CA ALA A 308 3.33 0.72 3.36
C ALA A 308 2.40 -0.08 4.29
N GLU A 309 1.74 0.58 5.25
CA GLU A 309 0.74 -0.08 6.11
C GLU A 309 -0.51 -0.51 5.32
N ALA A 310 -0.95 0.30 4.34
CA ALA A 310 -2.05 -0.07 3.44
C ALA A 310 -1.67 -1.27 2.55
N PHE A 311 -0.43 -1.30 2.05
CA PHE A 311 0.10 -2.43 1.30
C PHE A 311 0.14 -3.69 2.16
N PHE A 312 0.65 -3.59 3.38
CA PHE A 312 0.63 -4.67 4.37
C PHE A 312 -0.81 -5.17 4.63
N ALA A 313 -1.76 -4.27 4.90
CA ALA A 313 -3.15 -4.65 5.14
C ALA A 313 -3.78 -5.38 3.94
N ASN A 314 -3.45 -4.97 2.72
CA ASN A 314 -3.94 -5.63 1.50
C ASN A 314 -3.31 -7.01 1.30
N GLN A 315 -2.03 -7.21 1.68
CA GLN A 315 -1.40 -8.52 1.69
C GLN A 315 -2.09 -9.46 2.69
N GLN A 316 -2.37 -8.97 3.92
CA GLN A 316 -3.11 -9.77 4.91
C GLN A 316 -4.50 -10.16 4.42
N ALA A 317 -5.20 -9.22 3.79
CA ALA A 317 -6.51 -9.48 3.20
C ALA A 317 -6.47 -10.56 2.10
N LEU A 318 -5.43 -10.54 1.27
CA LEU A 318 -5.21 -11.55 0.22
C LEU A 318 -4.98 -12.95 0.84
N ILE A 319 -4.07 -13.05 1.80
CA ILE A 319 -3.78 -14.31 2.50
C ILE A 319 -5.02 -14.81 3.24
N HIS A 320 -5.72 -13.94 3.96
CA HIS A 320 -6.94 -14.30 4.66
C HIS A 320 -8.02 -14.83 3.70
N ARG A 321 -8.14 -14.26 2.50
CA ARG A 321 -9.07 -14.75 1.48
C ARG A 321 -8.67 -16.14 0.97
N LEU A 322 -7.37 -16.40 0.77
CA LEU A 322 -6.86 -17.73 0.41
C LEU A 322 -7.15 -18.75 1.53
N GLU A 323 -6.77 -18.45 2.77
CA GLU A 323 -6.97 -19.36 3.91
C GLU A 323 -8.45 -19.65 4.17
N THR A 324 -9.32 -18.63 4.04
CA THR A 324 -10.75 -18.77 4.31
C THR A 324 -11.45 -19.61 3.24
N TYR A 325 -11.15 -19.38 1.97
CA TYR A 325 -11.92 -19.96 0.86
C TYR A 325 -11.22 -21.15 0.19
N PHE A 326 -9.88 -21.21 0.27
CA PHE A 326 -9.05 -22.23 -0.37
C PHE A 326 -7.98 -22.75 0.61
N PRO A 327 -8.41 -23.37 1.75
CA PRO A 327 -7.48 -23.77 2.82
C PRO A 327 -6.35 -24.64 2.31
N GLY A 328 -5.14 -24.37 2.79
CA GLY A 328 -3.91 -25.06 2.38
C GLY A 328 -3.33 -24.60 1.04
N SER A 329 -3.98 -23.66 0.33
CA SER A 329 -3.42 -23.12 -0.91
C SER A 329 -2.27 -22.14 -0.68
N THR A 330 -2.21 -21.48 0.46
CA THR A 330 -1.15 -20.51 0.80
C THR A 330 0.24 -21.12 0.90
N ALA A 331 0.35 -22.41 1.14
CA ALA A 331 1.64 -23.13 1.14
C ALA A 331 2.12 -23.51 -0.27
N GLN A 332 1.29 -23.33 -1.31
CA GLN A 332 1.61 -23.72 -2.69
C GLN A 332 2.14 -22.52 -3.46
N GLU A 333 3.08 -22.78 -4.37
CA GLU A 333 3.58 -21.75 -5.29
C GLU A 333 2.64 -21.55 -6.49
N ASP A 334 2.10 -22.65 -7.02
CA ASP A 334 1.13 -22.68 -8.09
C ASP A 334 0.11 -23.80 -7.84
N LEU A 335 -1.13 -23.57 -8.20
CA LEU A 335 -2.18 -24.59 -8.11
C LEU A 335 -2.26 -25.46 -9.38
N GLY A 336 -1.55 -25.12 -10.44
CA GLY A 336 -1.69 -25.75 -11.74
C GLY A 336 -3.09 -25.60 -12.32
N ARG A 337 -3.43 -26.41 -13.32
CA ARG A 337 -4.82 -26.49 -13.79
C ARG A 337 -5.63 -27.33 -12.81
N PRO A 338 -6.82 -26.86 -12.39
CA PRO A 338 -7.62 -27.51 -11.33
C PRO A 338 -8.06 -28.93 -11.70
N GLY A 339 -8.12 -29.30 -12.99
CA GLY A 339 -8.62 -30.62 -13.43
C GLY A 339 -10.04 -30.87 -12.90
N ASN A 340 -10.27 -32.08 -12.36
CA ASN A 340 -11.53 -32.45 -11.71
C ASN A 340 -11.54 -32.17 -10.20
N ARG A 341 -10.65 -31.31 -9.70
CA ARG A 341 -10.57 -30.97 -8.27
C ARG A 341 -11.85 -30.27 -7.82
N GLU A 342 -12.53 -30.81 -6.82
CA GLU A 342 -13.77 -30.23 -6.32
C GLU A 342 -13.48 -28.89 -5.61
N LEU A 343 -14.34 -27.89 -5.87
CA LEU A 343 -14.22 -26.58 -5.25
C LEU A 343 -14.65 -26.65 -3.78
N PRO A 344 -13.85 -26.07 -2.82
CA PRO A 344 -14.22 -26.05 -1.41
C PRO A 344 -15.64 -25.45 -1.21
N PRO A 345 -16.46 -26.01 -0.28
CA PRO A 345 -17.83 -25.57 -0.07
C PRO A 345 -17.97 -24.07 0.22
N GLN A 346 -17.04 -23.51 1.03
CA GLN A 346 -17.01 -22.09 1.38
C GLN A 346 -16.69 -21.20 0.16
N ALA A 347 -15.83 -21.64 -0.74
CA ALA A 347 -15.55 -20.93 -1.98
C ALA A 347 -16.77 -20.91 -2.90
N ARG A 348 -17.44 -22.07 -3.03
CA ARG A 348 -18.68 -22.22 -3.81
C ARG A 348 -19.78 -21.31 -3.28
N GLN A 349 -20.00 -21.28 -1.95
CA GLN A 349 -20.98 -20.39 -1.31
C GLN A 349 -20.68 -18.91 -1.56
N ALA A 350 -19.41 -18.53 -1.62
CA ALA A 350 -18.96 -17.16 -1.90
C ALA A 350 -18.97 -16.81 -3.40
N GLY A 351 -19.37 -17.74 -4.29
CA GLY A 351 -19.34 -17.54 -5.74
C GLY A 351 -17.93 -17.46 -6.33
N LEU A 352 -16.93 -17.99 -5.62
CA LEU A 352 -15.54 -18.02 -6.05
C LEU A 352 -15.25 -19.29 -6.85
N THR A 353 -14.20 -19.24 -7.65
CA THR A 353 -13.74 -20.30 -8.54
C THR A 353 -12.27 -20.66 -8.29
N TRP A 354 -11.76 -21.68 -8.92
CA TRP A 354 -10.32 -21.98 -8.91
C TRP A 354 -9.48 -20.90 -9.59
N ASP A 355 -10.06 -20.11 -10.52
CA ASP A 355 -9.36 -18.97 -11.11
C ASP A 355 -9.16 -17.85 -10.09
N ASP A 356 -10.07 -17.68 -9.13
CA ASP A 356 -9.87 -16.75 -8.01
C ASP A 356 -8.69 -17.19 -7.12
N ALA A 357 -8.59 -18.49 -6.80
CA ALA A 357 -7.45 -19.03 -6.04
C ALA A 357 -6.13 -18.82 -6.77
N ARG A 358 -6.10 -19.12 -8.09
CA ARG A 358 -4.91 -18.91 -8.93
C ARG A 358 -4.53 -17.44 -9.00
N GLY A 359 -5.53 -16.56 -9.17
CA GLY A 359 -5.31 -15.11 -9.21
C GLY A 359 -4.76 -14.55 -7.91
N LEU A 360 -5.29 -14.99 -6.78
CA LEU A 360 -4.76 -14.60 -5.46
C LEU A 360 -3.32 -15.09 -5.27
N LEU A 361 -3.00 -16.34 -5.61
CA LEU A 361 -1.63 -16.86 -5.53
C LEU A 361 -0.68 -16.12 -6.48
N TYR A 362 -1.16 -15.80 -7.67
CA TYR A 362 -0.39 -15.02 -8.64
C TYR A 362 -0.04 -13.63 -8.10
N ASP A 363 -1.01 -12.92 -7.51
CA ASP A 363 -0.78 -11.59 -6.94
C ASP A 363 0.07 -11.62 -5.66
N ARG A 364 0.04 -12.72 -4.90
CA ARG A 364 0.69 -12.87 -3.59
C ARG A 364 2.18 -12.56 -3.61
N ASP A 365 2.89 -13.05 -4.64
CA ASP A 365 4.36 -13.00 -4.70
C ASP A 365 4.89 -12.06 -5.79
N ASN A 366 4.01 -11.47 -6.61
CA ASN A 366 4.41 -10.72 -7.81
C ASN A 366 4.16 -9.21 -7.72
N VAL A 367 3.84 -8.69 -6.54
CA VAL A 367 3.67 -7.25 -6.33
C VAL A 367 4.83 -6.75 -5.47
N ALA A 368 5.62 -5.83 -6.01
CA ALA A 368 6.68 -5.15 -5.30
C ALA A 368 6.14 -3.93 -4.53
N PHE A 369 6.74 -3.64 -3.39
CA PHE A 369 6.67 -2.33 -2.74
C PHE A 369 8.08 -1.75 -2.71
N TYR A 370 8.29 -0.62 -3.39
CA TYR A 370 9.56 0.07 -3.43
C TYR A 370 9.55 1.29 -2.52
N GLY A 371 10.68 1.51 -1.82
CA GLY A 371 10.92 2.60 -0.91
C GLY A 371 11.09 2.18 0.55
N ASP A 372 11.34 3.14 1.41
CA ASP A 372 11.47 2.94 2.86
C ASP A 372 10.08 2.68 3.49
N PRO A 373 9.81 1.48 4.04
CA PRO A 373 8.47 1.14 4.55
C PRO A 373 8.06 1.92 5.81
N ALA A 374 9.01 2.47 6.54
CA ALA A 374 8.74 3.28 7.73
C ALA A 374 8.58 4.78 7.43
N TRP A 375 8.87 5.22 6.19
CA TRP A 375 8.57 6.59 5.81
C TRP A 375 7.06 6.81 5.71
N SER A 376 6.55 7.78 6.47
CA SER A 376 5.12 8.04 6.57
C SER A 376 4.63 8.88 5.39
N ALA A 377 4.08 8.23 4.36
CA ALA A 377 3.26 8.85 3.32
C ALA A 377 1.80 8.48 3.56
N ARG A 378 0.95 9.45 3.91
CA ARG A 378 -0.48 9.25 4.25
C ARG A 378 -1.36 10.22 3.48
N MET A 379 -2.55 9.77 3.11
CA MET A 379 -3.59 10.71 2.67
C MET A 379 -3.88 11.71 3.79
N ALA A 380 -4.12 12.97 3.44
CA ALA A 380 -4.68 13.92 4.40
C ALA A 380 -5.99 13.37 4.98
N PRO A 381 -6.30 13.64 6.27
CA PRO A 381 -7.57 13.20 6.84
C PRO A 381 -8.76 13.64 5.98
N GLY A 382 -9.72 12.74 5.81
CA GLY A 382 -10.90 12.92 4.99
C GLY A 382 -12.09 12.11 5.52
N PRO A 383 -13.18 12.04 4.76
CA PRO A 383 -14.37 11.30 5.21
C PRO A 383 -14.05 9.79 5.29
N LEU A 384 -14.52 9.18 6.37
CA LEU A 384 -14.39 7.75 6.59
C LEU A 384 -15.75 7.06 6.52
N SER A 385 -15.78 5.79 6.12
CA SER A 385 -16.99 4.97 6.15
C SER A 385 -17.26 4.40 7.55
N TRP A 386 -16.21 4.23 8.35
CA TRP A 386 -16.24 3.83 9.75
C TRP A 386 -15.03 4.37 10.49
N GLU A 387 -15.15 4.57 11.78
CA GLU A 387 -14.02 4.74 12.68
C GLU A 387 -13.60 3.38 13.25
N GLN A 388 -12.32 3.24 13.58
CA GLN A 388 -11.82 2.08 14.32
C GLN A 388 -10.84 2.54 15.38
N THR A 389 -10.93 1.92 16.55
CA THR A 389 -10.07 2.20 17.70
C THR A 389 -9.57 0.90 18.28
N LEU A 390 -8.34 0.91 18.76
CA LEU A 390 -7.75 -0.18 19.53
C LEU A 390 -7.22 0.41 20.84
N THR A 391 -7.67 -0.15 21.96
CA THR A 391 -7.14 0.18 23.29
C THR A 391 -6.58 -1.06 23.94
N GLU A 392 -5.58 -0.89 24.80
CA GLU A 392 -4.96 -1.99 25.56
C GLU A 392 -4.86 -1.59 27.02
N ASN A 393 -5.20 -2.53 27.91
CA ASN A 393 -5.06 -2.37 29.35
C ASN A 393 -4.71 -3.73 29.97
N GLY A 394 -3.47 -3.85 30.48
CA GLY A 394 -3.05 -5.05 31.22
C GLY A 394 -3.13 -6.36 30.42
N GLY A 395 -2.86 -6.31 29.12
CA GLY A 395 -2.91 -7.49 28.23
C GLY A 395 -4.32 -7.79 27.71
N GLU A 396 -5.32 -6.99 28.05
CA GLU A 396 -6.64 -7.02 27.44
C GLU A 396 -6.73 -5.94 26.37
N TYR A 397 -7.12 -6.33 25.17
CA TYR A 397 -7.25 -5.50 23.97
C TYR A 397 -8.72 -5.36 23.63
N ARG A 398 -9.13 -4.13 23.29
CA ARG A 398 -10.47 -3.83 22.80
C ARG A 398 -10.34 -3.15 21.44
N PHE A 399 -10.78 -3.85 20.42
CA PHE A 399 -10.91 -3.34 19.05
C PHE A 399 -12.37 -3.05 18.77
N GLU A 400 -12.67 -1.81 18.41
CA GLU A 400 -14.03 -1.36 18.14
C GLU A 400 -14.11 -0.66 16.79
N VAL A 401 -15.16 -0.98 16.03
CA VAL A 401 -15.47 -0.38 14.73
C VAL A 401 -16.84 0.29 14.82
N ARG A 402 -16.86 1.60 14.59
CA ARG A 402 -18.07 2.41 14.61
C ARG A 402 -18.49 2.82 13.20
N PRO A 403 -19.61 2.32 12.67
CA PRO A 403 -20.13 2.71 11.36
C PRO A 403 -20.45 4.20 11.29
N LEU A 404 -20.16 4.87 10.16
CA LEU A 404 -20.40 6.31 9.95
C LEU A 404 -21.35 6.60 8.79
N ARG A 405 -21.64 5.60 7.93
CA ARG A 405 -22.51 5.75 6.75
C ARG A 405 -23.78 4.88 6.84
N GLY A 406 -24.24 4.60 8.08
CA GLY A 406 -25.40 3.73 8.32
C GLY A 406 -25.18 2.33 7.73
N GLU A 407 -26.19 1.77 7.09
CA GLU A 407 -26.14 0.42 6.47
C GLU A 407 -25.04 0.27 5.41
N ARG A 408 -24.60 1.36 4.78
CA ARG A 408 -23.60 1.39 3.71
C ARG A 408 -22.17 1.51 4.19
N SER A 409 -21.92 1.43 5.50
CA SER A 409 -20.59 1.68 6.08
C SER A 409 -19.52 0.71 5.60
N PHE A 410 -19.89 -0.51 5.24
CA PHE A 410 -18.95 -1.55 4.79
C PHE A 410 -19.03 -1.84 3.30
N GLU A 411 -19.88 -1.12 2.57
CA GLU A 411 -19.91 -1.16 1.11
C GLU A 411 -18.69 -0.45 0.50
N PRO A 412 -18.18 -0.90 -0.66
CA PRO A 412 -17.12 -0.20 -1.37
C PRO A 412 -17.57 1.21 -1.76
N ILE A 413 -16.64 2.15 -1.74
CA ILE A 413 -16.88 3.53 -2.13
C ILE A 413 -16.80 3.68 -3.63
N ASN A 414 -15.81 3.05 -4.24
CA ASN A 414 -15.59 3.00 -5.67
C ASN A 414 -15.30 1.56 -6.09
N THR A 415 -15.87 1.14 -7.21
CA THR A 415 -15.72 -0.21 -7.77
C THR A 415 -14.98 -0.21 -9.11
N ASN A 416 -14.42 0.93 -9.54
CA ASN A 416 -13.58 0.98 -10.74
C ASN A 416 -12.32 0.14 -10.56
N GLY A 417 -12.01 -0.70 -11.54
CA GLY A 417 -10.94 -1.68 -11.49
C GLY A 417 -11.40 -3.08 -11.12
N SER A 418 -10.46 -4.01 -11.03
CA SER A 418 -10.74 -5.41 -10.69
C SER A 418 -10.58 -5.67 -9.19
N GLN A 419 -11.34 -6.64 -8.67
CA GLN A 419 -11.20 -7.11 -7.28
C GLN A 419 -11.34 -6.01 -6.21
N ARG A 420 -12.24 -5.03 -6.44
CA ARG A 420 -12.50 -3.93 -5.51
C ARG A 420 -13.56 -4.29 -4.48
N GLY A 421 -13.43 -3.70 -3.28
CA GLY A 421 -14.39 -3.84 -2.19
C GLY A 421 -14.32 -5.17 -1.43
N GLY A 422 -15.14 -5.29 -0.39
CA GLY A 422 -15.20 -6.49 0.45
C GLY A 422 -13.94 -6.76 1.28
N ARG A 423 -13.04 -5.78 1.41
CA ARG A 423 -11.80 -5.90 2.19
C ARG A 423 -12.11 -6.07 3.67
N PRO A 424 -11.46 -7.00 4.37
CA PRO A 424 -11.57 -7.09 5.82
C PRO A 424 -11.08 -5.80 6.49
N ILE A 425 -11.58 -5.54 7.68
CA ILE A 425 -11.14 -4.44 8.53
C ILE A 425 -9.86 -4.89 9.22
N VAL A 426 -8.77 -4.17 8.99
CA VAL A 426 -7.44 -4.50 9.54
C VAL A 426 -7.01 -3.40 10.48
N GLN A 427 -6.45 -3.77 11.63
CA GLN A 427 -5.80 -2.87 12.57
C GLN A 427 -4.43 -3.43 12.97
N LEU A 428 -3.39 -2.64 12.73
CA LEU A 428 -2.06 -2.99 13.21
C LEU A 428 -2.01 -2.87 14.74
N LEU A 429 -1.35 -3.83 15.38
CA LEU A 429 -1.16 -3.81 16.83
C LEU A 429 0.03 -2.91 17.20
N PRO A 430 0.02 -2.27 18.37
CA PRO A 430 1.12 -1.40 18.80
C PRO A 430 2.42 -2.18 19.07
N HIS A 431 2.32 -3.46 19.42
CA HIS A 431 3.44 -4.38 19.67
C HIS A 431 3.06 -5.79 19.25
N ARG A 432 4.06 -6.66 19.13
CA ARG A 432 3.83 -8.07 18.78
C ARG A 432 3.20 -8.85 19.93
N LEU A 433 2.32 -9.78 19.57
CA LEU A 433 1.64 -10.70 20.49
C LEU A 433 2.13 -12.13 20.31
N GLN A 434 2.05 -12.90 21.37
CA GLN A 434 2.18 -14.36 21.35
C GLN A 434 0.84 -14.93 20.86
N THR A 435 0.73 -15.33 19.62
CA THR A 435 -0.53 -15.79 18.99
C THR A 435 -1.17 -16.95 19.73
N ARG A 436 -0.36 -17.86 20.32
CA ARG A 436 -0.83 -19.00 21.11
C ARG A 436 -1.51 -18.60 22.43
N SER A 437 -1.30 -17.37 22.91
CA SER A 437 -1.91 -16.84 24.14
C SER A 437 -3.24 -16.12 23.90
N VAL A 438 -3.64 -15.95 22.64
CA VAL A 438 -4.84 -15.18 22.28
C VAL A 438 -6.11 -15.90 22.75
N GLN A 439 -6.94 -15.19 23.51
CA GLN A 439 -8.26 -15.63 23.96
C GLN A 439 -9.29 -14.58 23.60
N ILE A 440 -10.23 -14.92 22.71
CA ILE A 440 -11.35 -14.02 22.38
C ILE A 440 -12.36 -14.05 23.52
N LEU A 441 -12.61 -12.89 24.13
CA LEU A 441 -13.54 -12.72 25.24
C LEU A 441 -14.91 -12.23 24.77
N GLU A 442 -14.95 -11.38 23.72
CA GLU A 442 -16.17 -10.84 23.11
C GLU A 442 -16.00 -10.70 21.60
N GLY A 443 -17.08 -10.80 20.84
CA GLY A 443 -17.10 -10.59 19.39
C GLY A 443 -16.63 -11.79 18.57
N ALA A 444 -16.64 -13.01 19.11
CA ALA A 444 -16.29 -14.24 18.38
C ALA A 444 -17.16 -14.47 17.14
N ASP A 445 -18.43 -13.99 17.15
CA ASP A 445 -19.37 -14.04 16.02
C ASP A 445 -18.93 -13.14 14.82
N LEU A 446 -18.04 -12.19 15.05
CA LEU A 446 -17.37 -11.40 14.00
C LEU A 446 -16.23 -12.16 13.31
N LYS A 447 -15.90 -13.37 13.80
CA LYS A 447 -14.82 -14.23 13.29
C LYS A 447 -13.47 -13.50 13.20
N PRO A 448 -13.03 -12.83 14.28
CA PRO A 448 -11.77 -12.08 14.23
C PRO A 448 -10.58 -13.03 14.10
N LEU A 449 -9.58 -12.61 13.36
CA LEU A 449 -8.25 -13.19 13.35
C LEU A 449 -7.32 -12.23 14.10
N VAL A 450 -6.65 -12.73 15.16
CA VAL A 450 -5.60 -12.00 15.86
C VAL A 450 -4.27 -12.70 15.59
N ALA A 451 -3.42 -12.03 14.80
CA ALA A 451 -2.06 -12.48 14.50
C ALA A 451 -1.03 -11.77 15.40
N GLY A 452 0.25 -12.04 15.17
CA GLY A 452 1.32 -11.44 15.98
C GLY A 452 1.41 -9.92 15.89
N SER A 453 1.04 -9.32 14.75
CA SER A 453 1.22 -7.87 14.48
C SER A 453 -0.05 -7.13 14.08
N PHE A 454 -1.18 -7.81 13.92
CA PHE A 454 -2.45 -7.19 13.53
C PHE A 454 -3.67 -7.99 14.03
N ILE A 455 -4.82 -7.30 14.06
CA ILE A 455 -6.14 -7.91 14.12
C ILE A 455 -6.86 -7.66 12.79
N LEU A 456 -7.58 -8.67 12.31
CA LEU A 456 -8.39 -8.63 11.11
C LEU A 456 -9.81 -9.10 11.43
N VAL A 457 -10.81 -8.32 11.02
CA VAL A 457 -12.22 -8.69 11.09
C VAL A 457 -12.76 -8.78 9.67
N PRO A 458 -13.33 -9.91 9.24
CA PRO A 458 -13.95 -10.02 7.92
C PRO A 458 -14.95 -8.91 7.68
N ASN A 459 -15.01 -8.40 6.45
CA ASN A 459 -15.98 -7.37 6.11
C ASN A 459 -17.40 -7.92 6.27
N PRO A 460 -18.27 -7.30 7.07
CA PRO A 460 -19.63 -7.78 7.29
C PRO A 460 -20.54 -7.68 6.04
N GLY A 461 -20.08 -6.95 5.02
CA GLY A 461 -20.86 -6.63 3.82
C GLY A 461 -21.95 -5.61 4.12
N ARG A 462 -23.08 -6.06 4.65
CA ARG A 462 -24.15 -5.16 5.12
C ARG A 462 -23.92 -4.78 6.60
N CYS A 463 -24.03 -3.51 6.91
CA CYS A 463 -23.93 -3.01 8.26
C CYS A 463 -25.32 -2.94 8.92
N ASP A 464 -25.46 -3.53 10.12
CA ASP A 464 -26.54 -3.15 11.04
C ASP A 464 -26.01 -2.03 11.95
N PRO A 465 -26.44 -0.78 11.77
CA PRO A 465 -25.95 0.36 12.57
C PRO A 465 -26.32 0.28 14.07
N ARG A 466 -27.20 -0.67 14.45
CA ARG A 466 -27.57 -0.91 15.86
C ARG A 466 -26.69 -1.98 16.51
N ARG A 467 -25.90 -2.73 15.72
CA ARG A 467 -24.97 -3.75 16.20
C ARG A 467 -23.67 -3.12 16.65
N SER A 468 -23.11 -3.60 17.77
CA SER A 468 -21.73 -3.32 18.13
C SER A 468 -20.79 -4.20 17.32
N TYR A 469 -19.81 -3.60 16.68
CA TYR A 469 -18.71 -4.30 15.98
C TYR A 469 -17.47 -4.19 16.86
N ARG A 470 -17.48 -4.94 17.96
CA ARG A 470 -16.43 -4.93 18.98
C ARG A 470 -15.86 -6.32 19.18
N VAL A 471 -14.54 -6.38 19.27
CA VAL A 471 -13.78 -7.58 19.63
C VAL A 471 -12.99 -7.26 20.89
N VAL A 472 -13.17 -8.04 21.94
CA VAL A 472 -12.32 -8.00 23.14
C VAL A 472 -11.54 -9.29 23.22
N PHE A 473 -10.24 -9.17 23.38
CA PHE A 473 -9.37 -10.34 23.50
C PHE A 473 -8.24 -10.08 24.49
N ARG A 474 -7.70 -11.16 25.05
CA ARG A 474 -6.52 -11.14 25.92
C ARG A 474 -5.37 -11.84 25.21
N ALA A 475 -4.17 -11.26 25.32
CA ALA A 475 -2.96 -11.85 24.76
C ALA A 475 -1.72 -11.37 25.52
N ALA A 476 -0.71 -12.22 25.61
CA ALA A 476 0.62 -11.85 26.08
C ALA A 476 1.42 -11.15 24.98
N ARG A 477 2.27 -10.19 25.35
CA ARG A 477 3.24 -9.58 24.42
C ARG A 477 4.33 -10.59 24.08
N ALA A 478 4.79 -10.60 22.82
CA ALA A 478 5.95 -11.35 22.42
C ALA A 478 7.22 -10.64 22.94
N GLY A 479 8.18 -11.41 23.47
CA GLY A 479 9.45 -10.86 23.97
C GLY A 479 9.39 -10.24 25.37
N GLY A 480 8.33 -10.54 26.18
CA GLY A 480 8.26 -10.26 27.61
C GLY A 480 8.93 -11.35 28.43
#